data_dd6f6d1c14bb90e7ba7e513c2705d040
#
_entry.id   dd6f6d1c14bb90e7ba7e513c2705d040
#
_cell.length_a   1.000
_cell.length_b   1.000
_cell.length_c   1.000
_cell.angle_alpha   90.00
_cell.angle_beta   90.00
_cell.angle_gamma   90.00
#
_symmetry.space_group_name_H-M   'P 1'
#
loop_
_entity.id
_entity.type
_entity.pdbx_description
1 polymer ?
#
loop_
_entity_poly.entity_id
_entity_poly.type
_entity_poly.pdbx_seq_one_letter_code
_entity_poly.pdbx_strand_id
1 'polypeptide(L)'
;APLNFEIRDKHLTNIETVLTIEGADANDAANTLTATSNSQNLKFDIKEWKAFLQKAVNKNIKVQIYSKSDEGDWTAFKPFTWQVVGDSIDSYLTYRLIEPDYEVWNKIQIKQRCIENWEEKILADHNLQENRCMNCHAFGNQNPNLSMLYVRGEGGGAILNRNGKLRKLNLKNDNMISSSVYYGFSPSGKYVTFSTNLIIPAFHADPDKRLEVYDSKSDVYVADLDNNTIISSPLTSDSTKLETFPTFSPNGAYIYYCVADRKGLNTKNLKGLKYSLVRIPFNEENGRFGEKVDTLYSARSVCHPKISPDGRYCLFTVADYGTFPIWHPEADVPRSEERRV
;
A
#
# COMPACT_ATOMS: atom_id res chain seq x y z
N ALA A 1 3.50 17.06 -7.47
CA ALA A 1 2.78 18.16 -6.79
C ALA A 1 3.74 18.93 -5.88
N PRO A 2 3.41 20.18 -5.52
CA PRO A 2 4.14 20.91 -4.51
C PRO A 2 4.17 20.18 -3.17
N LEU A 3 5.30 20.25 -2.46
CA LEU A 3 5.42 19.75 -1.11
C LEU A 3 4.78 20.74 -0.13
N ASN A 4 3.46 20.84 -0.17
CA ASN A 4 2.70 21.66 0.76
C ASN A 4 2.82 21.11 2.18
N PHE A 5 2.79 21.97 3.19
CA PHE A 5 2.92 21.56 4.59
C PHE A 5 2.06 22.41 5.54
N GLU A 6 1.92 21.91 6.77
CA GLU A 6 1.26 22.58 7.88
C GLU A 6 2.27 22.80 9.01
N ILE A 7 2.22 23.97 9.62
CA ILE A 7 2.92 24.24 10.88
C ILE A 7 1.92 24.14 12.02
N ARG A 8 2.08 23.15 12.89
CA ARG A 8 1.17 22.88 14.00
C ARG A 8 1.46 23.77 15.21
N ASP A 9 1.24 25.05 15.05
CA ASP A 9 1.28 26.02 16.15
C ASP A 9 0.08 26.94 16.03
N LYS A 10 -0.78 26.93 17.04
CA LYS A 10 -2.06 27.70 17.07
C LYS A 10 -1.89 29.21 17.15
N HIS A 11 -0.68 29.68 17.49
CA HIS A 11 -0.37 31.10 17.64
C HIS A 11 0.22 31.73 16.38
N LEU A 12 0.44 30.96 15.31
CA LEU A 12 0.99 31.47 14.07
C LEU A 12 -0.11 31.99 13.15
N THR A 13 0.06 33.22 12.70
CA THR A 13 -0.86 33.90 11.78
C THR A 13 -0.29 34.11 10.40
N ASN A 14 1.03 34.14 10.27
CA ASN A 14 1.70 34.32 8.99
C ASN A 14 2.88 33.35 8.87
N ILE A 15 3.02 32.75 7.69
CA ILE A 15 4.11 31.86 7.33
C ILE A 15 4.68 32.35 6.01
N GLU A 16 6.01 32.40 5.92
CA GLU A 16 6.73 32.58 4.68
C GLU A 16 7.75 31.45 4.53
N THR A 17 7.84 30.88 3.34
CA THR A 17 8.85 29.87 3.03
C THR A 17 9.61 30.26 1.78
N VAL A 18 10.91 30.27 1.90
CA VAL A 18 11.83 30.56 0.80
C VAL A 18 12.59 29.27 0.47
N LEU A 19 12.46 28.82 -0.75
CA LEU A 19 13.23 27.73 -1.34
C LEU A 19 14.34 28.32 -2.20
N THR A 20 15.58 27.85 -2.02
CA THR A 20 16.74 28.33 -2.79
C THR A 20 17.53 27.14 -3.32
N ILE A 21 17.88 27.12 -4.59
CA ILE A 21 18.74 26.09 -5.17
C ILE A 21 20.15 26.29 -4.65
N GLU A 22 20.70 25.29 -3.92
CA GLU A 22 22.07 25.39 -3.36
C GLU A 22 23.12 25.49 -4.46
N GLY A 23 24.08 26.38 -4.25
CA GLY A 23 25.17 26.63 -5.21
C GLY A 23 24.79 27.48 -6.42
N ALA A 24 23.54 27.93 -6.54
CA ALA A 24 23.09 28.88 -7.55
C ALA A 24 23.12 30.33 -7.01
N ASP A 25 23.16 31.33 -7.90
CA ASP A 25 23.07 32.73 -7.49
C ASP A 25 21.68 32.99 -6.87
N ALA A 26 21.69 33.33 -5.57
CA ALA A 26 20.44 33.60 -4.83
C ALA A 26 19.78 34.94 -5.25
N ASN A 27 20.52 35.83 -5.95
CA ASN A 27 19.95 37.07 -6.45
C ASN A 27 19.18 36.87 -7.78
N ASP A 28 19.41 35.77 -8.45
CA ASP A 28 18.57 35.36 -9.59
C ASP A 28 17.23 34.80 -9.06
N ALA A 29 16.18 35.57 -9.22
CA ALA A 29 14.80 35.18 -8.83
C ALA A 29 14.38 33.83 -9.38
N ALA A 30 15.00 33.37 -10.48
CA ALA A 30 14.73 32.07 -11.06
C ALA A 30 15.30 30.90 -10.25
N ASN A 31 16.20 31.14 -9.30
CA ASN A 31 16.78 30.14 -8.41
C ASN A 31 16.11 30.11 -7.02
N THR A 32 15.08 30.91 -6.84
CA THR A 32 14.30 30.98 -5.60
C THR A 32 12.81 30.78 -5.88
N LEU A 33 12.09 30.23 -4.91
CA LEU A 33 10.64 30.13 -4.91
C LEU A 33 10.15 30.51 -3.52
N THR A 34 9.30 31.52 -3.42
CA THR A 34 8.73 31.99 -2.16
C THR A 34 7.23 31.73 -2.14
N ALA A 35 6.75 31.23 -1.02
CA ALA A 35 5.31 31.12 -0.76
C ALA A 35 4.98 31.70 0.61
N THR A 36 3.82 32.37 0.70
CA THR A 36 3.32 32.96 1.93
C THR A 36 1.94 32.45 2.25
N SER A 37 1.58 32.44 3.53
CA SER A 37 0.24 32.07 4.00
C SER A 37 -0.10 32.87 5.25
N ASN A 38 -1.36 33.24 5.38
CA ASN A 38 -1.94 33.80 6.59
C ASN A 38 -2.66 32.75 7.46
N SER A 39 -2.31 31.50 7.28
CA SER A 39 -2.80 30.35 8.04
C SER A 39 -1.67 29.37 8.33
N GLN A 40 -1.96 28.34 9.13
CA GLN A 40 -1.01 27.26 9.42
C GLN A 40 -0.63 26.42 8.19
N ASN A 41 -1.40 26.50 7.10
CA ASN A 41 -1.18 25.72 5.88
C ASN A 41 -0.48 26.56 4.82
N LEU A 42 0.66 26.10 4.35
CA LEU A 42 1.40 26.71 3.24
C LEU A 42 1.23 25.90 1.97
N LYS A 43 0.93 26.59 0.88
CA LYS A 43 0.78 25.99 -0.46
C LYS A 43 1.61 26.76 -1.47
N PHE A 44 2.32 26.02 -2.31
CA PHE A 44 3.05 26.59 -3.45
C PHE A 44 2.16 26.60 -4.69
N ASP A 45 2.33 27.60 -5.54
CA ASP A 45 1.71 27.61 -6.88
C ASP A 45 2.28 26.44 -7.71
N ILE A 46 1.43 25.70 -8.39
CA ILE A 46 1.82 24.48 -9.11
C ILE A 46 2.73 24.81 -10.30
N LYS A 47 2.49 25.91 -11.03
CA LYS A 47 3.27 26.28 -12.20
C LYS A 47 4.65 26.76 -11.82
N GLU A 48 4.73 27.62 -10.80
CA GLU A 48 5.99 28.12 -10.25
C GLU A 48 6.80 26.98 -9.66
N TRP A 49 6.17 26.09 -8.90
CA TRP A 49 6.78 24.87 -8.37
C TRP A 49 7.42 24.00 -9.46
N LYS A 50 6.67 23.71 -10.53
CA LYS A 50 7.17 22.87 -11.64
C LYS A 50 8.36 23.54 -12.35
N ALA A 51 8.28 24.86 -12.61
CA ALA A 51 9.36 25.60 -13.24
C ALA A 51 10.64 25.64 -12.36
N PHE A 52 10.47 25.82 -11.06
CA PHE A 52 11.54 25.80 -10.08
C PHE A 52 12.20 24.41 -9.99
N LEU A 53 11.41 23.32 -9.88
CA LEU A 53 11.94 21.97 -9.82
C LEU A 53 12.73 21.56 -11.07
N GLN A 54 12.32 21.99 -12.26
CA GLN A 54 13.06 21.71 -13.49
C GLN A 54 14.50 22.25 -13.45
N LYS A 55 14.73 23.39 -12.77
CA LYS A 55 16.07 23.97 -12.60
C LYS A 55 16.86 23.30 -11.47
N ALA A 56 16.15 22.70 -10.52
CA ALA A 56 16.71 22.05 -9.33
C ALA A 56 17.02 20.56 -9.53
N VAL A 57 16.76 19.98 -10.71
CA VAL A 57 17.00 18.54 -10.96
C VAL A 57 18.47 18.20 -10.66
N ASN A 58 18.68 17.12 -9.88
CA ASN A 58 19.97 16.65 -9.35
C ASN A 58 20.72 17.66 -8.48
N LYS A 59 20.01 18.62 -7.88
CA LYS A 59 20.56 19.60 -6.94
C LYS A 59 19.82 19.53 -5.60
N ASN A 60 20.39 20.18 -4.62
CA ASN A 60 19.75 20.41 -3.34
C ASN A 60 18.98 21.73 -3.34
N ILE A 61 17.89 21.76 -2.58
CA ILE A 61 17.09 22.95 -2.31
C ILE A 61 17.18 23.23 -0.81
N LYS A 62 17.72 24.40 -0.42
CA LYS A 62 17.63 24.89 0.94
C LYS A 62 16.21 25.39 1.20
N VAL A 63 15.59 24.91 2.27
CA VAL A 63 14.26 25.33 2.74
C VAL A 63 14.44 26.19 3.98
N GLN A 64 14.02 27.45 3.88
CA GLN A 64 13.99 28.38 5.01
C GLN A 64 12.53 28.77 5.27
N ILE A 65 12.07 28.54 6.50
CA ILE A 65 10.73 28.88 6.95
C ILE A 65 10.85 30.01 7.95
N TYR A 66 9.95 30.99 7.81
CA TYR A 66 9.72 32.07 8.75
C TYR A 66 8.27 32.03 9.21
N SER A 67 8.03 32.41 10.45
CA SER A 67 6.68 32.56 10.97
C SER A 67 6.55 33.80 11.82
N LYS A 68 5.31 34.31 11.93
CA LYS A 68 4.97 35.43 12.77
C LYS A 68 3.69 35.12 13.56
N SER A 69 3.68 35.41 14.85
CA SER A 69 2.48 35.43 15.69
C SER A 69 1.79 36.79 15.63
N ASP A 70 0.54 36.90 16.12
CA ASP A 70 -0.27 38.12 16.07
C ASP A 70 0.43 39.36 16.68
N GLU A 71 1.17 39.14 17.76
CA GLU A 71 1.81 40.24 18.53
C GLU A 71 3.35 40.17 18.48
N GLY A 72 3.92 39.28 17.64
CA GLY A 72 5.35 38.99 17.62
C GLY A 72 6.08 39.44 16.37
N ASP A 73 7.40 39.38 16.43
CA ASP A 73 8.29 39.56 15.29
C ASP A 73 8.41 38.27 14.46
N TRP A 74 8.95 38.39 13.25
CA TRP A 74 9.27 37.25 12.43
C TRP A 74 10.37 36.37 13.07
N THR A 75 10.09 35.10 13.21
CA THR A 75 11.01 34.08 13.73
C THR A 75 11.41 33.14 12.60
N ALA A 76 12.73 32.95 12.43
CA ALA A 76 13.29 32.00 11.47
C ALA A 76 13.42 30.61 12.09
N PHE A 77 12.87 29.59 11.44
CA PHE A 77 13.13 28.20 11.81
C PHE A 77 14.52 27.76 11.33
N LYS A 78 15.05 26.71 11.94
CA LYS A 78 16.29 26.07 11.47
C LYS A 78 16.10 25.61 10.02
N PRO A 79 16.93 26.02 9.06
CA PRO A 79 16.81 25.58 7.68
C PRO A 79 17.13 24.10 7.54
N PHE A 80 16.55 23.47 6.53
CA PHE A 80 16.83 22.09 6.13
C PHE A 80 16.92 22.00 4.60
N THR A 81 17.32 20.83 4.11
CA THR A 81 17.59 20.63 2.68
C THR A 81 16.69 19.52 2.11
N TRP A 82 16.16 19.75 0.92
CA TRP A 82 15.58 18.73 0.06
C TRP A 82 16.52 18.41 -1.09
N GLN A 83 16.68 17.14 -1.42
CA GLN A 83 17.38 16.71 -2.63
C GLN A 83 16.35 16.46 -3.75
N VAL A 84 16.57 17.05 -4.92
CA VAL A 84 15.77 16.81 -6.11
C VAL A 84 16.47 15.78 -6.97
N VAL A 85 15.84 14.63 -7.17
CA VAL A 85 16.34 13.57 -8.04
C VAL A 85 15.72 13.67 -9.44
N GLY A 86 16.41 13.13 -10.44
CA GLY A 86 15.94 13.13 -11.82
C GLY A 86 14.96 12.00 -12.14
N ASP A 87 14.72 11.11 -11.17
CA ASP A 87 13.80 9.98 -11.39
C ASP A 87 12.36 10.46 -11.49
N SER A 88 11.62 9.87 -12.41
CA SER A 88 10.18 10.10 -12.53
C SER A 88 9.40 9.10 -11.67
N ILE A 89 8.29 9.57 -11.11
CA ILE A 89 7.31 8.73 -10.43
C ILE A 89 5.99 8.78 -11.18
N ASP A 90 5.15 7.76 -10.98
CA ASP A 90 3.82 7.72 -11.59
C ASP A 90 2.99 8.92 -11.17
N SER A 91 2.24 9.51 -12.12
CA SER A 91 1.43 10.71 -11.86
C SER A 91 0.23 10.46 -10.98
N TYR A 92 -0.14 9.22 -10.74
CA TYR A 92 -1.33 8.85 -9.97
C TYR A 92 -1.03 7.82 -8.89
N LEU A 93 -1.61 8.05 -7.72
CA LEU A 93 -1.65 7.11 -6.61
C LEU A 93 -3.09 6.63 -6.40
N THR A 94 -3.31 5.32 -6.45
CA THR A 94 -4.59 4.72 -6.08
C THR A 94 -4.46 4.07 -4.70
N TYR A 95 -5.41 4.37 -3.83
CA TYR A 95 -5.40 3.89 -2.46
C TYR A 95 -6.80 3.62 -1.95
N ARG A 96 -6.87 2.80 -0.91
CA ARG A 96 -8.09 2.59 -0.15
C ARG A 96 -8.16 3.62 0.97
N LEU A 97 -9.20 4.43 0.96
CA LEU A 97 -9.56 5.26 2.11
C LEU A 97 -10.54 4.49 2.99
N ILE A 98 -10.14 4.23 4.22
CA ILE A 98 -10.96 3.63 5.28
C ILE A 98 -10.73 4.42 6.56
N GLU A 99 -11.80 4.81 7.23
CA GLU A 99 -11.71 5.44 8.54
C GLU A 99 -11.29 4.40 9.60
N PRO A 100 -10.49 4.79 10.60
CA PRO A 100 -10.10 3.88 11.67
C PRO A 100 -11.26 3.68 12.65
N ASP A 101 -12.06 2.66 12.43
CA ASP A 101 -13.17 2.25 13.30
C ASP A 101 -13.54 0.79 13.01
N TYR A 102 -14.39 0.19 13.83
CA TYR A 102 -14.82 -1.19 13.72
C TYR A 102 -15.87 -1.41 12.61
N GLU A 103 -16.78 -0.47 12.41
CA GLU A 103 -17.93 -0.61 11.47
C GLU A 103 -17.80 0.18 10.17
N VAL A 104 -16.60 0.58 9.77
CA VAL A 104 -16.40 1.48 8.63
C VAL A 104 -16.30 0.81 7.27
N TRP A 105 -16.50 -0.50 7.19
CA TRP A 105 -16.56 -1.21 5.91
C TRP A 105 -17.62 -0.64 4.95
N ASN A 106 -18.66 0.01 5.46
CA ASN A 106 -19.70 0.69 4.70
C ASN A 106 -19.30 2.10 4.22
N LYS A 107 -18.11 2.60 4.59
CA LYS A 107 -17.57 3.89 4.18
C LYS A 107 -16.26 3.76 3.37
N ILE A 108 -15.88 2.55 2.98
CA ILE A 108 -14.67 2.30 2.20
C ILE A 108 -14.79 2.96 0.83
N GLN A 109 -13.73 3.65 0.43
CA GLN A 109 -13.57 4.22 -0.90
C GLN A 109 -12.24 3.78 -1.52
N ILE A 110 -12.25 3.46 -2.80
CA ILE A 110 -11.03 3.36 -3.62
C ILE A 110 -10.90 4.70 -4.33
N LYS A 111 -9.85 5.42 -4.01
CA LYS A 111 -9.59 6.75 -4.54
C LYS A 111 -8.34 6.75 -5.41
N GLN A 112 -8.33 7.62 -6.40
CA GLN A 112 -7.16 7.95 -7.20
C GLN A 112 -6.81 9.41 -6.99
N ARG A 113 -5.57 9.69 -6.63
CA ARG A 113 -5.03 11.04 -6.47
C ARG A 113 -3.96 11.31 -7.51
N CYS A 114 -4.07 12.43 -8.20
CA CYS A 114 -2.99 12.95 -9.02
C CYS A 114 -1.91 13.56 -8.13
N ILE A 115 -0.69 13.03 -8.16
CA ILE A 115 0.40 13.57 -7.35
C ILE A 115 1.04 14.82 -7.94
N GLU A 116 0.62 15.25 -9.15
CA GLU A 116 1.11 16.47 -9.77
C GLU A 116 0.32 17.71 -9.39
N ASN A 117 -0.98 17.57 -9.07
CA ASN A 117 -1.88 18.69 -8.76
C ASN A 117 -2.81 18.44 -7.58
N TRP A 118 -2.70 17.28 -6.92
CA TRP A 118 -3.53 16.84 -5.80
C TRP A 118 -5.02 16.63 -6.12
N GLU A 119 -5.44 16.69 -7.38
CA GLU A 119 -6.80 16.30 -7.75
C GLU A 119 -7.10 14.86 -7.32
N GLU A 120 -8.27 14.67 -6.76
CA GLU A 120 -8.70 13.37 -6.23
C GLU A 120 -10.05 13.01 -6.83
N LYS A 121 -10.19 11.75 -7.22
CA LYS A 121 -11.47 11.19 -7.65
C LYS A 121 -11.73 9.83 -6.99
N ILE A 122 -12.99 9.54 -6.75
CA ILE A 122 -13.45 8.23 -6.31
C ILE A 122 -13.53 7.32 -7.53
N LEU A 123 -12.84 6.19 -7.48
CA LEU A 123 -12.93 5.14 -8.51
C LEU A 123 -14.05 4.16 -8.20
N ALA A 124 -14.21 3.85 -6.91
CA ALA A 124 -15.23 2.95 -6.42
C ALA A 124 -15.56 3.28 -4.96
N ASP A 125 -16.81 3.16 -4.56
CA ASP A 125 -17.25 3.33 -3.20
C ASP A 125 -18.28 2.27 -2.78
N HIS A 126 -18.66 2.28 -1.52
CA HIS A 126 -19.64 1.36 -0.94
C HIS A 126 -21.04 1.43 -1.59
N ASN A 127 -21.32 2.49 -2.37
CA ASN A 127 -22.59 2.67 -3.08
C ASN A 127 -22.64 1.93 -4.43
N LEU A 128 -21.51 1.40 -4.93
CA LEU A 128 -21.52 0.57 -6.14
C LEU A 128 -22.51 -0.59 -6.07
N GLN A 129 -22.78 -1.07 -4.86
CA GLN A 129 -23.80 -2.06 -4.59
C GLN A 129 -24.28 -1.95 -3.14
N GLU A 130 -25.38 -1.25 -2.92
CA GLU A 130 -26.11 -1.04 -1.65
C GLU A 130 -25.35 -1.45 -0.37
N ASN A 131 -24.55 -0.52 0.19
CA ASN A 131 -23.83 -0.69 1.46
C ASN A 131 -22.92 -1.93 1.54
N ARG A 132 -22.23 -2.30 0.47
CA ARG A 132 -21.35 -3.47 0.46
C ARG A 132 -19.88 -3.09 0.53
N CYS A 133 -19.15 -3.84 1.32
CA CYS A 133 -17.71 -3.73 1.41
C CYS A 133 -17.05 -4.04 0.06
N MET A 134 -16.19 -3.15 -0.42
CA MET A 134 -15.25 -3.41 -1.49
C MET A 134 -13.83 -3.26 -1.01
N ASN A 135 -12.96 -4.16 -1.44
CA ASN A 135 -11.58 -4.17 -0.96
C ASN A 135 -10.65 -4.89 -1.95
N CYS A 136 -9.42 -5.09 -1.52
CA CYS A 136 -8.43 -5.91 -2.22
C CYS A 136 -8.22 -5.49 -3.67
N HIS A 137 -8.05 -4.16 -3.91
CA HIS A 137 -7.70 -3.67 -5.24
C HIS A 137 -6.23 -3.98 -5.56
N ALA A 138 -5.96 -4.30 -6.82
CA ALA A 138 -4.63 -4.52 -7.35
C ALA A 138 -4.54 -4.02 -8.79
N PHE A 139 -3.33 -3.63 -9.21
CA PHE A 139 -3.01 -3.21 -10.56
C PHE A 139 -1.92 -4.10 -11.15
N GLY A 140 -2.07 -4.49 -12.41
CA GLY A 140 -1.02 -5.18 -13.15
C GLY A 140 0.04 -4.17 -13.64
N ASN A 141 1.29 -4.33 -13.21
CA ASN A 141 2.42 -3.46 -13.59
C ASN A 141 2.13 -1.95 -13.44
N GLN A 142 1.42 -1.56 -12.37
CA GLN A 142 0.97 -0.18 -12.15
C GLN A 142 0.10 0.40 -13.29
N ASN A 143 -0.41 -0.46 -14.18
CA ASN A 143 -1.23 -0.05 -15.31
C ASN A 143 -2.70 0.11 -14.89
N PRO A 144 -3.29 1.31 -14.99
CA PRO A 144 -4.70 1.53 -14.63
C PRO A 144 -5.69 0.77 -15.52
N ASN A 145 -5.26 0.36 -16.72
CA ASN A 145 -6.07 -0.44 -17.64
C ASN A 145 -6.09 -1.93 -17.32
N LEU A 146 -5.27 -2.39 -16.35
CA LEU A 146 -5.30 -3.75 -15.83
C LEU A 146 -5.44 -3.69 -14.32
N SER A 147 -6.65 -3.86 -13.82
CA SER A 147 -6.90 -3.76 -12.38
C SER A 147 -7.98 -4.74 -11.93
N MET A 148 -7.97 -5.05 -10.66
CA MET A 148 -8.96 -5.93 -10.03
C MET A 148 -9.34 -5.37 -8.67
N LEU A 149 -10.61 -5.51 -8.30
CA LEU A 149 -11.11 -5.28 -6.95
C LEU A 149 -12.11 -6.37 -6.57
N TYR A 150 -12.37 -6.54 -5.29
CA TYR A 150 -13.36 -7.49 -4.79
C TYR A 150 -14.53 -6.77 -4.14
N VAL A 151 -15.75 -7.12 -4.55
CA VAL A 151 -17.01 -6.65 -3.94
C VAL A 151 -17.60 -7.80 -3.13
N ARG A 152 -17.87 -7.58 -1.85
CA ARG A 152 -18.45 -8.58 -0.94
C ARG A 152 -19.97 -8.60 -1.04
N GLY A 153 -20.57 -9.71 -0.58
CA GLY A 153 -22.02 -9.89 -0.43
C GLY A 153 -22.66 -10.61 -1.61
N GLU A 154 -23.99 -10.69 -1.59
CA GLU A 154 -24.79 -11.36 -2.62
C GLU A 154 -24.60 -10.66 -3.97
N GLY A 155 -24.35 -11.41 -5.03
CA GLY A 155 -24.01 -10.85 -6.33
C GLY A 155 -22.59 -10.25 -6.42
N GLY A 156 -21.81 -10.22 -5.33
CA GLY A 156 -20.41 -9.76 -5.31
C GLY A 156 -19.47 -10.68 -6.10
N GLY A 157 -18.17 -10.43 -6.00
CA GLY A 157 -17.10 -11.20 -6.66
C GLY A 157 -15.91 -10.34 -7.03
N ALA A 158 -14.92 -10.95 -7.66
CA ALA A 158 -13.78 -10.24 -8.22
C ALA A 158 -14.19 -9.53 -9.51
N ILE A 159 -13.92 -8.22 -9.59
CA ILE A 159 -14.20 -7.41 -10.78
C ILE A 159 -12.86 -7.10 -11.45
N LEU A 160 -12.63 -7.69 -12.61
CA LEU A 160 -11.48 -7.43 -13.46
C LEU A 160 -11.80 -6.29 -14.43
N ASN A 161 -10.96 -5.27 -14.44
CA ASN A 161 -10.88 -4.30 -15.53
C ASN A 161 -9.70 -4.68 -16.43
N ARG A 162 -9.98 -4.87 -17.73
CA ARG A 162 -8.93 -5.06 -18.74
C ARG A 162 -9.26 -4.13 -19.91
N ASN A 163 -8.49 -3.05 -20.05
CA ASN A 163 -8.66 -2.02 -21.09
C ASN A 163 -10.08 -1.41 -21.11
N GLY A 164 -10.63 -1.08 -19.94
CA GLY A 164 -11.97 -0.50 -19.80
C GLY A 164 -13.12 -1.51 -19.88
N LYS A 165 -12.84 -2.78 -20.19
CA LYS A 165 -13.84 -3.84 -20.18
C LYS A 165 -13.89 -4.49 -18.80
N LEU A 166 -15.03 -4.37 -18.13
CA LEU A 166 -15.27 -4.97 -16.84
C LEU A 166 -15.78 -6.39 -16.98
N ARG A 167 -15.20 -7.31 -16.24
CA ARG A 167 -15.63 -8.71 -16.16
C ARG A 167 -15.69 -9.16 -14.71
N LYS A 168 -16.81 -9.73 -14.31
CA LYS A 168 -16.95 -10.39 -13.01
C LYS A 168 -16.36 -11.79 -13.11
N LEU A 169 -15.48 -12.14 -12.19
CA LEU A 169 -14.85 -13.46 -12.10
C LEU A 169 -15.37 -14.20 -10.87
N ASN A 170 -15.62 -15.48 -11.02
CA ASN A 170 -15.78 -16.38 -9.91
C ASN A 170 -14.44 -17.06 -9.62
N LEU A 171 -13.68 -16.49 -8.67
CA LEU A 171 -12.40 -17.05 -8.20
C LEU A 171 -12.61 -17.91 -6.96
N LYS A 172 -13.58 -18.82 -7.01
CA LYS A 172 -13.90 -19.78 -5.96
C LYS A 172 -14.34 -21.09 -6.59
N ASN A 173 -13.85 -22.20 -6.08
CA ASN A 173 -14.34 -23.54 -6.33
C ASN A 173 -14.68 -24.25 -5.01
N ASP A 174 -15.25 -25.44 -5.07
CA ASP A 174 -15.74 -26.18 -3.91
C ASP A 174 -14.63 -26.60 -2.93
N ASN A 175 -13.38 -26.66 -3.39
CA ASN A 175 -12.23 -27.04 -2.56
C ASN A 175 -11.60 -25.85 -1.83
N MET A 176 -12.05 -24.62 -2.10
CA MET A 176 -11.48 -23.41 -1.51
C MET A 176 -12.22 -22.99 -0.25
N ILE A 177 -11.46 -22.56 0.74
CA ILE A 177 -11.94 -22.19 2.08
C ILE A 177 -12.93 -21.01 2.03
N SER A 178 -12.62 -19.99 1.21
CA SER A 178 -13.41 -18.76 1.11
C SER A 178 -13.26 -18.13 -0.28
N SER A 179 -13.84 -16.97 -0.46
CA SER A 179 -13.63 -16.15 -1.65
C SER A 179 -12.19 -15.57 -1.68
N SER A 180 -11.75 -15.21 -2.89
CA SER A 180 -10.41 -14.67 -3.16
C SER A 180 -10.20 -13.27 -2.58
N VAL A 181 -9.02 -13.03 -2.01
CA VAL A 181 -8.55 -11.74 -1.46
C VAL A 181 -7.06 -11.54 -1.76
N TYR A 182 -6.54 -10.33 -1.53
CA TYR A 182 -5.10 -9.99 -1.64
C TYR A 182 -4.49 -10.32 -3.00
N TYR A 183 -5.01 -9.69 -4.06
CA TYR A 183 -4.58 -9.94 -5.43
C TYR A 183 -3.19 -9.41 -5.74
N GLY A 184 -2.45 -10.17 -6.57
CA GLY A 184 -1.19 -9.77 -7.19
C GLY A 184 -1.14 -10.23 -8.64
N PHE A 185 -1.03 -9.33 -9.62
CA PHE A 185 -0.89 -9.69 -11.02
C PHE A 185 0.52 -10.18 -11.33
N SER A 186 0.62 -11.14 -12.24
CA SER A 186 1.87 -11.44 -12.90
C SER A 186 2.28 -10.33 -13.88
N PRO A 187 3.58 -10.19 -14.22
CA PRO A 187 4.02 -9.15 -15.15
C PRO A 187 3.43 -9.27 -16.55
N SER A 188 3.07 -10.47 -17.01
CA SER A 188 2.35 -10.66 -18.28
C SER A 188 0.88 -10.19 -18.23
N GLY A 189 0.31 -10.02 -17.01
CA GLY A 189 -1.11 -9.78 -16.81
C GLY A 189 -2.03 -10.97 -17.12
N LYS A 190 -1.44 -12.12 -17.49
CA LYS A 190 -2.19 -13.36 -17.75
C LYS A 190 -2.66 -14.02 -16.46
N TYR A 191 -1.82 -14.00 -15.42
CA TYR A 191 -2.11 -14.62 -14.14
C TYR A 191 -2.38 -13.60 -13.06
N VAL A 192 -3.19 -13.99 -12.08
CA VAL A 192 -3.35 -13.29 -10.82
C VAL A 192 -3.20 -14.27 -9.66
N THR A 193 -2.29 -13.99 -8.74
CA THR A 193 -2.21 -14.72 -7.49
C THR A 193 -3.14 -14.10 -6.47
N PHE A 194 -3.70 -14.90 -5.56
CA PHE A 194 -4.59 -14.46 -4.50
C PHE A 194 -4.55 -15.45 -3.34
N SER A 195 -5.05 -15.05 -2.19
CA SER A 195 -5.29 -15.98 -1.10
C SER A 195 -6.77 -16.12 -0.78
N THR A 196 -7.11 -17.21 -0.09
CA THR A 196 -8.41 -17.43 0.53
C THR A 196 -8.21 -17.47 2.03
N ASN A 197 -8.97 -16.69 2.79
CA ASN A 197 -8.74 -16.51 4.21
C ASN A 197 -10.03 -16.68 5.00
N LEU A 198 -9.99 -17.48 6.05
CA LEU A 198 -11.02 -17.50 7.08
C LEU A 198 -10.53 -16.69 8.28
N ILE A 199 -10.97 -15.43 8.34
CA ILE A 199 -10.53 -14.44 9.31
C ILE A 199 -11.41 -14.52 10.56
N ILE A 200 -10.77 -14.48 11.73
CA ILE A 200 -11.43 -14.41 13.03
C ILE A 200 -11.05 -13.10 13.73
N PRO A 201 -12.00 -12.28 14.19
CA PRO A 201 -11.71 -11.12 15.01
C PRO A 201 -11.33 -11.53 16.44
N ALA A 202 -10.31 -10.88 16.98
CA ALA A 202 -9.91 -10.98 18.38
C ALA A 202 -10.26 -9.66 19.07
N PHE A 203 -11.29 -9.68 19.89
CA PHE A 203 -11.71 -8.55 20.71
C PHE A 203 -10.97 -8.55 22.03
N HIS A 204 -10.52 -7.38 22.47
CA HIS A 204 -9.92 -7.17 23.77
C HIS A 204 -10.89 -6.42 24.68
N ALA A 205 -11.00 -6.82 25.93
CA ALA A 205 -11.82 -6.14 26.94
C ALA A 205 -11.19 -4.81 27.39
N ASP A 206 -9.90 -4.65 27.17
CA ASP A 206 -9.13 -3.44 27.49
C ASP A 206 -9.34 -2.39 26.39
N PRO A 207 -9.86 -1.19 26.69
CA PRO A 207 -10.09 -0.16 25.69
C PRO A 207 -8.81 0.35 25.03
N ASP A 208 -7.65 0.18 25.68
CA ASP A 208 -6.35 0.58 25.14
C ASP A 208 -5.73 -0.50 24.24
N LYS A 209 -6.39 -1.65 24.09
CA LYS A 209 -5.92 -2.71 23.19
C LYS A 209 -6.59 -2.63 21.83
N ARG A 210 -5.77 -2.82 20.80
CA ARG A 210 -6.22 -2.86 19.41
C ARG A 210 -7.21 -4.00 19.16
N LEU A 211 -8.16 -3.74 18.26
CA LEU A 211 -8.94 -4.80 17.65
C LEU A 211 -8.07 -5.49 16.58
N GLU A 212 -7.96 -6.79 16.67
CA GLU A 212 -7.11 -7.60 15.80
C GLU A 212 -7.93 -8.63 15.02
N VAL A 213 -7.42 -9.05 13.89
CA VAL A 213 -7.87 -10.24 13.19
C VAL A 213 -6.71 -11.21 12.99
N TYR A 214 -7.02 -12.48 12.91
CA TYR A 214 -6.07 -13.53 12.55
C TYR A 214 -6.72 -14.53 11.60
N ASP A 215 -5.90 -15.17 10.78
CA ASP A 215 -6.34 -16.25 9.92
C ASP A 215 -6.45 -17.53 10.74
N SER A 216 -7.57 -18.22 10.64
CA SER A 216 -7.74 -19.58 11.17
C SER A 216 -7.45 -20.65 10.11
N LYS A 217 -7.62 -20.28 8.83
CA LYS A 217 -7.24 -21.02 7.63
C LYS A 217 -6.92 -20.02 6.54
N SER A 218 -5.89 -20.30 5.77
CA SER A 218 -5.59 -19.53 4.56
C SER A 218 -4.72 -20.34 3.59
N ASP A 219 -4.98 -20.19 2.30
CA ASP A 219 -4.27 -20.85 1.21
C ASP A 219 -4.00 -19.85 0.08
N VAL A 220 -2.97 -20.10 -0.72
CA VAL A 220 -2.59 -19.29 -1.88
C VAL A 220 -2.83 -20.04 -3.18
N TYR A 221 -3.43 -19.34 -4.14
CA TYR A 221 -3.78 -19.84 -5.46
C TYR A 221 -3.33 -18.88 -6.56
N VAL A 222 -3.36 -19.37 -7.80
CA VAL A 222 -3.18 -18.57 -9.02
C VAL A 222 -4.38 -18.80 -9.94
N ALA A 223 -4.94 -17.74 -10.49
CA ALA A 223 -5.91 -17.84 -11.58
C ALA A 223 -5.25 -17.51 -12.92
N ASP A 224 -5.47 -18.34 -13.92
CA ASP A 224 -5.21 -18.04 -15.33
C ASP A 224 -6.44 -17.29 -15.87
N LEU A 225 -6.28 -16.00 -16.14
CA LEU A 225 -7.36 -15.11 -16.56
C LEU A 225 -7.80 -15.32 -18.01
N ASP A 226 -6.95 -15.94 -18.82
CA ASP A 226 -7.23 -16.21 -20.23
C ASP A 226 -7.94 -17.55 -20.40
N ASN A 227 -7.53 -18.56 -19.63
CA ASN A 227 -8.14 -19.90 -19.67
C ASN A 227 -9.26 -20.11 -18.63
N ASN A 228 -9.53 -19.15 -17.75
CA ASN A 228 -10.50 -19.22 -16.65
C ASN A 228 -10.30 -20.45 -15.74
N THR A 229 -9.06 -20.77 -15.41
CA THR A 229 -8.69 -21.88 -14.54
C THR A 229 -8.02 -21.41 -13.26
N ILE A 230 -8.18 -22.18 -12.18
CA ILE A 230 -7.49 -21.96 -10.91
C ILE A 230 -6.40 -23.02 -10.75
N ILE A 231 -5.19 -22.58 -10.47
CA ILE A 231 -3.99 -23.38 -10.30
C ILE A 231 -3.68 -23.43 -8.81
N SER A 232 -3.44 -24.60 -8.28
CA SER A 232 -3.06 -24.85 -6.88
C SER A 232 -1.78 -25.67 -6.79
N SER A 233 -1.16 -25.65 -5.62
CA SER A 233 -0.02 -26.50 -5.27
C SER A 233 -0.16 -26.98 -3.82
N PRO A 234 0.18 -28.21 -3.48
CA PRO A 234 0.25 -28.65 -2.09
C PRO A 234 1.22 -27.84 -1.23
N LEU A 235 2.13 -27.09 -1.85
CA LEU A 235 3.10 -26.20 -1.17
C LEU A 235 2.54 -24.81 -0.86
N THR A 236 1.35 -24.48 -1.39
CA THR A 236 0.68 -23.19 -1.18
C THR A 236 -0.74 -23.34 -0.64
N SER A 237 -1.16 -24.58 -0.34
CA SER A 237 -2.46 -24.93 0.25
C SER A 237 -2.30 -26.14 1.20
N ASP A 238 -1.35 -26.04 2.12
CA ASP A 238 -1.04 -27.06 3.12
C ASP A 238 -1.94 -26.89 4.35
N SER A 239 -2.78 -27.86 4.66
CA SER A 239 -3.74 -27.81 5.79
C SER A 239 -3.08 -27.62 7.17
N THR A 240 -1.77 -27.84 7.29
CA THR A 240 -0.98 -27.63 8.51
C THR A 240 -0.42 -26.23 8.62
N LYS A 241 -0.58 -25.41 7.57
CA LYS A 241 -0.04 -24.04 7.47
C LYS A 241 -1.15 -23.03 7.24
N LEU A 242 -0.73 -21.76 7.28
CA LEU A 242 -1.51 -20.59 6.91
C LEU A 242 -0.70 -19.85 5.87
N GLU A 243 -1.18 -19.78 4.62
CA GLU A 243 -0.52 -19.11 3.51
C GLU A 243 -1.35 -17.91 3.05
N THR A 244 -0.74 -16.72 2.99
CA THR A 244 -1.47 -15.48 2.69
C THR A 244 -0.58 -14.40 2.07
N PHE A 245 -1.19 -13.29 1.62
CA PHE A 245 -0.53 -12.11 1.04
C PHE A 245 0.41 -12.40 -0.13
N PRO A 246 -0.03 -13.10 -1.17
CA PRO A 246 0.83 -13.41 -2.28
C PRO A 246 1.10 -12.20 -3.19
N THR A 247 2.28 -12.18 -3.81
CA THR A 247 2.66 -11.22 -4.84
C THR A 247 3.66 -11.83 -5.82
N PHE A 248 3.56 -11.50 -7.10
CA PHE A 248 4.54 -11.92 -8.10
C PHE A 248 5.85 -11.12 -8.01
N SER A 249 6.95 -11.76 -8.40
CA SER A 249 8.17 -11.03 -8.76
C SER A 249 7.95 -10.24 -10.07
N PRO A 250 8.70 -9.13 -10.30
CA PRO A 250 8.58 -8.34 -11.52
C PRO A 250 8.91 -9.08 -12.82
N ASN A 251 9.69 -10.16 -12.72
CA ASN A 251 10.05 -11.04 -13.85
C ASN A 251 9.13 -12.27 -13.97
N GLY A 252 8.10 -12.41 -13.12
CA GLY A 252 7.17 -13.53 -13.13
C GLY A 252 7.72 -14.88 -12.66
N ALA A 253 9.01 -14.96 -12.31
CA ALA A 253 9.68 -16.22 -12.00
C ALA A 253 9.35 -16.77 -10.59
N TYR A 254 8.82 -15.93 -9.70
CA TYR A 254 8.50 -16.30 -8.32
C TYR A 254 7.19 -15.71 -7.86
N ILE A 255 6.56 -16.41 -6.93
CA ILE A 255 5.48 -15.88 -6.08
C ILE A 255 6.02 -15.80 -4.66
N TYR A 256 5.98 -14.60 -4.07
CA TYR A 256 6.32 -14.32 -2.68
C TYR A 256 5.03 -14.34 -1.86
N TYR A 257 5.06 -14.95 -0.68
CA TYR A 257 3.90 -14.97 0.22
C TYR A 257 4.33 -15.14 1.68
N CYS A 258 3.38 -15.00 2.57
CA CYS A 258 3.61 -15.19 4.00
C CYS A 258 3.08 -16.55 4.42
N VAL A 259 3.87 -17.30 5.20
CA VAL A 259 3.49 -18.62 5.71
C VAL A 259 3.70 -18.72 7.22
N ALA A 260 2.74 -19.27 7.95
CA ALA A 260 2.85 -19.61 9.36
C ALA A 260 2.53 -21.09 9.58
N ASP A 261 3.16 -21.70 10.59
CA ASP A 261 2.75 -23.01 11.08
C ASP A 261 1.44 -22.85 11.87
N ARG A 262 0.40 -23.55 11.46
CA ARG A 262 -0.92 -23.52 12.12
C ARG A 262 -0.88 -24.01 13.56
N LYS A 263 0.11 -24.81 13.95
CA LYS A 263 0.34 -25.18 15.36
C LYS A 263 0.65 -23.97 16.25
N GLY A 264 1.19 -22.89 15.70
CA GLY A 264 1.38 -21.61 16.39
C GLY A 264 0.09 -20.88 16.74
N LEU A 265 -1.03 -21.25 16.11
CA LEU A 265 -2.33 -20.65 16.35
C LEU A 265 -2.94 -21.18 17.66
N ASN A 266 -2.89 -20.35 18.68
CA ASN A 266 -3.60 -20.57 19.94
C ASN A 266 -4.52 -19.38 20.19
N THR A 267 -5.84 -19.62 20.11
CA THR A 267 -6.86 -18.57 20.24
C THR A 267 -6.86 -17.88 21.62
N LYS A 268 -6.28 -18.50 22.63
CA LYS A 268 -6.09 -17.88 23.96
C LYS A 268 -4.79 -17.06 24.06
N ASN A 269 -3.83 -17.29 23.16
CA ASN A 269 -2.57 -16.57 23.13
C ASN A 269 -2.00 -16.53 21.70
N LEU A 270 -2.30 -15.47 20.98
CA LEU A 270 -1.90 -15.27 19.59
C LEU A 270 -0.42 -14.95 19.39
N LYS A 271 0.35 -14.73 20.47
CA LYS A 271 1.80 -14.40 20.40
C LYS A 271 2.65 -15.51 19.77
N GLY A 272 2.15 -16.74 19.74
CA GLY A 272 2.80 -17.88 19.11
C GLY A 272 2.63 -17.91 17.58
N LEU A 273 1.66 -17.20 17.04
CA LEU A 273 1.41 -17.14 15.59
C LEU A 273 2.44 -16.22 14.93
N LYS A 274 3.29 -16.75 14.06
CA LYS A 274 4.34 -15.98 13.36
C LYS A 274 4.41 -16.39 11.91
N TYR A 275 4.30 -15.39 11.03
CA TYR A 275 4.44 -15.58 9.60
C TYR A 275 5.89 -15.34 9.17
N SER A 276 6.41 -16.22 8.34
CA SER A 276 7.68 -16.07 7.63
C SER A 276 7.42 -15.57 6.21
N LEU A 277 8.36 -14.81 5.64
CA LEU A 277 8.37 -14.48 4.23
C LEU A 277 9.04 -15.62 3.46
N VAL A 278 8.34 -16.12 2.48
CA VAL A 278 8.83 -17.20 1.60
C VAL A 278 8.58 -16.87 0.14
N ARG A 279 9.23 -17.61 -0.76
CA ARG A 279 8.93 -17.60 -2.19
C ARG A 279 8.90 -19.02 -2.76
N ILE A 280 8.12 -19.19 -3.81
CA ILE A 280 8.04 -20.41 -4.62
C ILE A 280 8.25 -20.04 -6.09
N PRO A 281 9.03 -20.82 -6.89
CA PRO A 281 9.13 -20.60 -8.32
C PRO A 281 7.76 -20.75 -9.00
N PHE A 282 7.53 -19.94 -10.02
CA PHE A 282 6.36 -20.04 -10.88
C PHE A 282 6.78 -19.85 -12.33
N ASN A 283 6.27 -20.68 -13.22
CA ASN A 283 6.55 -20.58 -14.64
C ASN A 283 5.30 -20.05 -15.37
N GLU A 284 5.37 -18.82 -15.89
CA GLU A 284 4.26 -18.19 -16.61
C GLU A 284 3.97 -18.81 -17.98
N GLU A 285 4.92 -19.52 -18.61
CA GLU A 285 4.71 -20.15 -19.91
C GLU A 285 3.70 -21.30 -19.82
N ASN A 286 3.82 -22.12 -18.78
CA ASN A 286 2.99 -23.30 -18.58
C ASN A 286 2.05 -23.26 -17.37
N GLY A 287 2.07 -22.17 -16.59
CA GLY A 287 1.21 -21.97 -15.42
C GLY A 287 1.51 -22.95 -14.27
N ARG A 288 2.78 -23.29 -14.00
CA ARG A 288 3.12 -24.29 -12.97
C ARG A 288 3.94 -23.69 -11.84
N PHE A 289 3.60 -24.09 -10.63
CA PHE A 289 4.44 -23.88 -9.46
C PHE A 289 5.68 -24.77 -9.50
N GLY A 290 6.79 -24.29 -8.93
CA GLY A 290 7.96 -25.10 -8.67
C GLY A 290 7.76 -26.06 -7.49
N GLU A 291 8.78 -26.88 -7.23
CA GLU A 291 8.71 -27.98 -6.26
C GLU A 291 9.32 -27.65 -4.89
N LYS A 292 9.83 -26.42 -4.72
CA LYS A 292 10.52 -26.01 -3.49
C LYS A 292 10.15 -24.60 -3.07
N VAL A 293 9.93 -24.43 -1.77
CA VAL A 293 9.73 -23.13 -1.12
C VAL A 293 11.03 -22.69 -0.45
N ASP A 294 11.48 -21.47 -0.74
CA ASP A 294 12.62 -20.84 -0.09
C ASP A 294 12.14 -19.86 0.99
N THR A 295 12.67 -19.99 2.21
CA THR A 295 12.43 -19.04 3.30
C THR A 295 13.41 -17.87 3.21
N LEU A 296 12.89 -16.66 3.14
CA LEU A 296 13.68 -15.43 3.00
C LEU A 296 13.84 -14.68 4.33
N TYR A 297 12.81 -14.73 5.18
CA TYR A 297 12.83 -14.06 6.47
C TYR A 297 11.89 -14.76 7.46
N SER A 298 12.36 -14.97 8.71
CA SER A 298 11.60 -15.64 9.76
C SER A 298 11.90 -15.12 11.18
N ALA A 299 12.66 -14.02 11.31
CA ALA A 299 13.06 -13.51 12.63
C ALA A 299 11.87 -12.93 13.41
N ARG A 300 10.94 -12.29 12.72
CA ARG A 300 9.67 -11.74 13.28
C ARG A 300 8.53 -12.06 12.34
N SER A 301 7.29 -11.86 12.80
CA SER A 301 6.11 -12.03 11.95
C SER A 301 6.06 -10.97 10.84
N VAL A 302 5.70 -11.38 9.63
CA VAL A 302 5.65 -10.51 8.45
C VAL A 302 4.29 -10.54 7.77
N CYS A 303 3.96 -9.47 7.03
CA CYS A 303 2.79 -9.43 6.16
C CYS A 303 2.98 -8.45 4.99
N HIS A 304 2.11 -8.57 3.98
CA HIS A 304 1.99 -7.67 2.83
C HIS A 304 3.30 -7.42 2.07
N PRO A 305 4.03 -8.45 1.63
CA PRO A 305 5.24 -8.27 0.85
C PRO A 305 4.93 -7.58 -0.49
N LYS A 306 5.82 -6.69 -0.91
CA LYS A 306 5.84 -6.05 -2.22
C LYS A 306 7.25 -6.01 -2.75
N ILE A 307 7.43 -6.38 -4.00
CA ILE A 307 8.74 -6.40 -4.66
C ILE A 307 8.91 -5.12 -5.46
N SER A 308 10.08 -4.49 -5.37
CA SER A 308 10.40 -3.32 -6.19
C SER A 308 10.37 -3.65 -7.68
N PRO A 309 10.03 -2.70 -8.58
CA PRO A 309 9.95 -2.97 -10.02
C PRO A 309 11.23 -3.52 -10.64
N ASP A 310 12.39 -3.17 -10.08
CA ASP A 310 13.71 -3.68 -10.50
C ASP A 310 14.07 -5.05 -9.91
N GLY A 311 13.20 -5.61 -9.05
CA GLY A 311 13.38 -6.92 -8.42
C GLY A 311 14.46 -6.97 -7.34
N ARG A 312 15.08 -5.84 -6.97
CA ARG A 312 16.21 -5.83 -6.01
C ARG A 312 15.80 -5.76 -4.55
N TYR A 313 14.61 -5.27 -4.27
CA TYR A 313 14.13 -5.03 -2.91
C TYR A 313 12.76 -5.66 -2.68
N CYS A 314 12.57 -6.12 -1.45
CA CYS A 314 11.27 -6.55 -0.95
C CYS A 314 10.90 -5.67 0.25
N LEU A 315 9.81 -4.91 0.14
CA LEU A 315 9.21 -4.18 1.24
C LEU A 315 8.14 -5.05 1.90
N PHE A 316 8.18 -5.20 3.21
CA PHE A 316 7.18 -5.93 3.97
C PHE A 316 6.97 -5.31 5.35
N THR A 317 5.82 -5.56 5.94
CA THR A 317 5.49 -5.11 7.30
C THR A 317 5.96 -6.15 8.31
N VAL A 318 6.55 -5.71 9.42
CA VAL A 318 7.03 -6.56 10.52
C VAL A 318 6.21 -6.32 11.77
N ALA A 319 5.82 -7.38 12.43
CA ALA A 319 5.07 -7.38 13.69
C ALA A 319 5.64 -8.44 14.67
N ASP A 320 5.26 -8.36 15.94
CA ASP A 320 5.71 -9.32 16.94
C ASP A 320 5.05 -10.69 16.77
N TYR A 321 3.80 -10.71 16.29
CA TYR A 321 3.02 -11.91 16.02
C TYR A 321 2.05 -11.70 14.86
N GLY A 322 1.43 -12.75 14.39
CA GLY A 322 0.68 -12.82 13.14
C GLY A 322 -0.77 -12.38 13.23
N THR A 323 -1.08 -11.31 13.95
CA THR A 323 -2.37 -10.65 13.88
C THR A 323 -2.28 -9.36 13.08
N PHE A 324 -3.41 -8.92 12.53
CA PHE A 324 -3.48 -7.71 11.72
C PHE A 324 -4.39 -6.70 12.45
N PRO A 325 -3.87 -5.53 12.86
CA PRO A 325 -4.69 -4.53 13.52
C PRO A 325 -5.74 -3.98 12.56
N ILE A 326 -7.01 -3.95 13.00
CA ILE A 326 -8.09 -3.31 12.30
C ILE A 326 -8.17 -1.84 12.73
N TRP A 327 -8.05 -1.60 14.02
CA TRP A 327 -8.13 -0.27 14.61
C TRP A 327 -7.37 -0.20 15.93
N HIS A 328 -6.55 0.81 16.08
CA HIS A 328 -6.11 1.48 17.32
C HIS A 328 -5.15 2.63 17.01
N PRO A 329 -5.38 3.87 17.48
CA PRO A 329 -4.52 5.01 17.17
C PRO A 329 -3.14 4.95 17.84
N GLU A 330 -3.00 4.17 18.90
CA GLU A 330 -1.77 4.06 19.72
C GLU A 330 -1.14 2.67 19.68
N ALA A 331 -1.70 1.73 18.91
CA ALA A 331 -1.13 0.40 18.78
C ALA A 331 0.30 0.48 18.25
N ASP A 332 1.16 -0.39 18.71
CA ASP A 332 2.45 -0.66 18.07
C ASP A 332 2.21 -0.99 16.60
N VAL A 333 2.26 0.05 15.78
CA VAL A 333 2.02 -0.07 14.35
C VAL A 333 3.08 -1.01 13.80
N PRO A 334 2.69 -2.03 13.01
CA PRO A 334 3.66 -2.87 12.31
C PRO A 334 4.65 -1.98 11.55
N ARG A 335 5.93 -2.21 11.76
CA ARG A 335 6.98 -1.43 11.09
C ARG A 335 7.24 -2.01 9.71
N SER A 336 7.39 -1.14 8.72
CA SER A 336 7.84 -1.56 7.40
C SER A 336 9.34 -1.86 7.43
N GLU A 337 9.75 -2.96 6.83
CA GLU A 337 11.16 -3.27 6.56
C GLU A 337 11.36 -3.43 5.05
N GLU A 338 12.48 -2.88 4.57
CA GLU A 338 12.95 -3.06 3.20
C GLU A 338 14.16 -4.00 3.22
N ARG A 339 14.13 -5.01 2.38
CA ARG A 339 15.25 -5.95 2.24
C ARG A 339 15.62 -6.16 0.79
N ARG A 340 16.91 -6.32 0.58
CA ARG A 340 17.46 -6.72 -0.72
C ARG A 340 17.14 -8.20 -0.96
N VAL A 341 16.54 -8.52 -2.10
CA VAL A 341 16.13 -9.88 -2.52
C VAL A 341 17.09 -10.49 -3.50
#